data_c884f000b0a5c4e0e6e3b3a00e3e42e1
#
_entry.id   c884f000b0a5c4e0e6e3b3a00e3e42e1
#
_cell.length_a   1.000
_cell.length_b   1.000
_cell.length_c   1.000
_cell.angle_alpha   90.00
_cell.angle_beta   90.00
_cell.angle_gamma   90.00
#
_symmetry.space_group_name_H-M   'P 1'
#
loop_
_entity.id
_entity.type
_entity.pdbx_description
1 polymer ?
#
loop_
_entity_poly.entity_id
_entity_poly.type
_entity_poly.pdbx_seq_one_letter_code
_entity_poly.pdbx_strand_id
1 'polypeptide(L)'
;MALASTEITPSSYVLIGNNVTTITFQCQSSTPAVVAISTFSSGIATSTIGLVYNRFEGEMKKTVTDLSHDAGAAYVYAKALTGTSKIVYEGA
;
A
#
# COMPACT_ATOMS: atom_id res chain seq x y z
N MET A 1 -10.14 -15.83 0.95
CA MET A 1 -10.36 -14.48 0.44
C MET A 1 -9.57 -14.29 -0.83
N ALA A 2 -10.10 -13.59 -1.81
CA ALA A 2 -9.43 -13.39 -3.09
C ALA A 2 -8.65 -12.08 -3.09
N LEU A 3 -7.57 -12.03 -3.88
CA LEU A 3 -6.83 -10.79 -4.11
C LEU A 3 -7.72 -9.79 -4.87
N ALA A 4 -7.69 -8.56 -4.44
CA ALA A 4 -8.27 -7.43 -5.16
C ALA A 4 -7.18 -6.73 -5.96
N SER A 5 -7.57 -5.89 -6.92
CA SER A 5 -6.62 -5.06 -7.64
C SER A 5 -7.19 -3.67 -7.87
N THR A 6 -6.33 -2.68 -7.94
CA THR A 6 -6.73 -1.32 -8.25
C THR A 6 -5.62 -0.60 -9.02
N GLU A 7 -6.05 0.36 -9.86
CA GLU A 7 -5.10 1.29 -10.46
C GLU A 7 -4.79 2.40 -9.48
N ILE A 8 -3.54 2.85 -9.47
CA ILE A 8 -3.05 3.91 -8.61
C ILE A 8 -2.35 4.97 -9.46
N THR A 9 -2.45 6.22 -9.01
CA THR A 9 -1.82 7.38 -9.67
C THR A 9 -1.01 8.16 -8.65
N PRO A 10 -0.11 9.07 -9.09
CA PRO A 10 0.67 9.87 -8.13
C PRO A 10 -0.12 10.95 -7.42
N SER A 11 -1.36 11.23 -7.84
CA SER A 11 -2.13 12.35 -7.30
C SER A 11 -2.67 12.11 -5.90
N SER A 12 -2.87 10.87 -5.47
CA SER A 12 -3.35 10.57 -4.13
C SER A 12 -3.08 9.13 -3.74
N TYR A 13 -2.93 8.89 -2.44
CA TYR A 13 -2.89 7.53 -1.89
C TYR A 13 -4.28 6.92 -1.87
N VAL A 14 -4.34 5.61 -2.17
CA VAL A 14 -5.55 4.80 -2.13
C VAL A 14 -5.42 3.82 -0.97
N LEU A 15 -6.48 3.69 -0.17
CA LEU A 15 -6.50 2.74 0.95
C LEU A 15 -6.61 1.30 0.41
N ILE A 16 -5.61 0.49 0.65
CA ILE A 16 -5.59 -0.93 0.24
C ILE A 16 -5.69 -1.88 1.43
N GLY A 17 -5.39 -1.42 2.63
CA GLY A 17 -5.54 -2.20 3.86
C GLY A 17 -6.31 -1.38 4.89
N ASN A 18 -7.53 -1.81 5.22
CA ASN A 18 -8.43 -1.08 6.11
C ASN A 18 -8.55 -1.82 7.44
N ASN A 19 -7.89 -1.32 8.46
CA ASN A 19 -7.88 -1.89 9.81
C ASN A 19 -7.45 -3.37 9.77
N VAL A 20 -6.28 -3.61 9.20
CA VAL A 20 -5.75 -4.96 9.00
C VAL A 20 -4.53 -5.21 9.88
N THR A 21 -4.33 -6.46 10.26
CA THR A 21 -3.15 -6.90 11.02
C THR A 21 -2.04 -7.33 10.06
N THR A 22 -2.40 -7.98 8.97
CA THR A 22 -1.46 -8.43 7.94
C THR A 22 -1.91 -7.97 6.57
N ILE A 23 -0.96 -7.82 5.67
CA ILE A 23 -1.22 -7.39 4.30
C ILE A 23 -0.36 -8.19 3.31
N THR A 24 -0.97 -8.57 2.22
CA THR A 24 -0.28 -9.07 1.03
C THR A 24 -0.51 -8.07 -0.08
N PHE A 25 0.55 -7.64 -0.75
CA PHE A 25 0.42 -6.78 -1.92
C PHE A 25 1.59 -6.97 -2.87
N GLN A 26 1.36 -6.64 -4.13
CA GLN A 26 2.40 -6.69 -5.16
C GLN A 26 2.12 -5.64 -6.23
N CYS A 27 3.16 -4.92 -6.62
CA CYS A 27 3.10 -4.03 -7.77
C CYS A 27 3.13 -4.87 -9.04
N GLN A 28 2.15 -4.67 -9.94
CA GLN A 28 2.02 -5.47 -11.15
C GLN A 28 2.30 -4.68 -12.43
N SER A 29 2.71 -3.44 -12.30
CA SER A 29 3.03 -2.57 -13.44
C SER A 29 4.53 -2.26 -13.47
N SER A 30 5.03 -1.89 -14.63
CA SER A 30 6.41 -1.39 -14.77
C SER A 30 6.61 -0.03 -14.08
N THR A 31 5.51 0.68 -13.77
CA THR A 31 5.57 1.91 -12.98
C THR A 31 5.58 1.52 -11.50
N PRO A 32 6.60 1.95 -10.72
CA PRO A 32 6.69 1.59 -9.31
C PRO A 32 5.52 2.11 -8.48
N ALA A 33 5.19 1.36 -7.43
CA ALA A 33 4.21 1.75 -6.43
C ALA A 33 4.92 2.29 -5.18
N VAL A 34 4.27 3.21 -4.49
CA VAL A 34 4.72 3.73 -3.19
C VAL A 34 3.69 3.27 -2.16
N VAL A 35 4.15 2.60 -1.11
CA VAL A 35 3.27 2.09 -0.06
C VAL A 35 3.59 2.78 1.26
N ALA A 36 2.58 3.35 1.89
CA ALA A 36 2.70 4.04 3.17
C ALA A 36 1.76 3.43 4.19
N ILE A 37 2.19 3.43 5.44
CA ILE A 37 1.46 2.85 6.56
C ILE A 37 1.01 3.97 7.48
N SER A 38 -0.22 3.88 8.00
CA SER A 38 -0.79 4.93 8.83
C SER A 38 -1.64 4.36 9.96
N THR A 39 -1.87 5.20 10.98
CA THR A 39 -2.84 4.94 12.04
C THR A 39 -4.22 5.51 11.69
N PHE A 40 -4.35 6.20 10.55
CA PHE A 40 -5.57 6.90 10.15
C PHE A 40 -6.26 6.21 8.98
N SER A 41 -7.60 6.10 9.07
CA SER A 41 -8.43 5.59 7.97
C SER A 41 -8.93 6.70 7.05
N SER A 42 -8.77 7.96 7.43
CA SER A 42 -9.35 9.11 6.74
C SER A 42 -8.52 9.61 5.55
N GLY A 43 -7.43 8.95 5.26
CA GLY A 43 -6.53 9.35 4.20
C GLY A 43 -5.22 9.92 4.73
N ILE A 44 -4.25 10.05 3.86
CA ILE A 44 -2.93 10.62 4.18
C ILE A 44 -2.52 11.60 3.10
N ALA A 45 -1.64 12.53 3.45
CA ALA A 45 -1.15 13.52 2.50
C ALA A 45 -0.38 12.85 1.35
N THR A 46 -0.54 13.37 0.13
CA THR A 46 0.17 12.86 -1.05
C THR A 46 1.69 12.94 -0.87
N SER A 47 2.16 13.90 -0.07
CA SER A 47 3.59 14.08 0.22
C SER A 47 4.13 13.10 1.26
N THR A 48 3.28 12.25 1.87
CA THR A 48 3.73 11.27 2.84
C THR A 48 4.76 10.34 2.20
N ILE A 49 5.88 10.14 2.89
CA ILE A 49 6.94 9.25 2.41
C ILE A 49 6.51 7.81 2.62
N GLY A 50 6.70 6.99 1.59
CA GLY A 50 6.40 5.56 1.64
C GLY A 50 7.56 4.72 1.12
N LEU A 51 7.37 3.42 1.12
CA LEU A 51 8.32 2.46 0.56
C LEU A 51 8.03 2.26 -0.92
N VAL A 52 9.08 2.22 -1.75
CA VAL A 52 8.92 2.04 -3.19
C VAL A 52 9.07 0.56 -3.54
N TYR A 53 8.11 0.05 -4.30
CA TYR A 53 8.10 -1.31 -4.81
C TYR A 53 8.07 -1.28 -6.33
N ASN A 54 9.05 -1.95 -6.94
CA ASN A 54 9.12 -2.08 -8.40
C ASN A 54 8.21 -3.22 -8.88
N ARG A 55 8.17 -3.43 -10.20
CA ARG A 55 7.32 -4.47 -10.80
C ARG A 55 7.59 -5.83 -10.15
N PHE A 56 6.52 -6.50 -9.73
CA PHE A 56 6.51 -7.81 -9.06
C PHE A 56 7.15 -7.83 -7.67
N GLU A 57 7.49 -6.68 -7.12
CA GLU A 57 7.90 -6.56 -5.72
C GLU A 57 6.69 -6.28 -4.83
N GLY A 58 6.76 -6.72 -3.61
CA GLY A 58 5.71 -6.50 -2.60
C GLY A 58 6.00 -7.30 -1.35
N GLU A 59 4.94 -7.51 -0.55
CA GLU A 59 5.03 -8.26 0.70
C GLU A 59 3.95 -9.33 0.72
N MET A 60 4.26 -10.47 1.34
CA MET A 60 3.29 -11.55 1.49
C MET A 60 3.02 -11.79 2.97
N LYS A 61 1.75 -11.65 3.38
CA LYS A 61 1.29 -11.85 4.77
C LYS A 61 2.16 -11.10 5.77
N LYS A 62 2.56 -9.90 5.41
CA LYS A 62 3.42 -9.07 6.25
C LYS A 62 2.60 -8.46 7.36
N THR A 63 3.07 -8.58 8.60
CA THR A 63 2.45 -7.89 9.74
C THR A 63 2.60 -6.39 9.55
N VAL A 64 1.49 -5.66 9.58
CA VAL A 64 1.47 -4.23 9.26
C VAL A 64 2.36 -3.43 10.19
N THR A 65 2.39 -3.77 11.48
CA THR A 65 3.26 -3.09 12.45
C THR A 65 4.75 -3.36 12.21
N ASP A 66 5.10 -4.37 11.41
CA ASP A 66 6.49 -4.60 11.00
C ASP A 66 6.92 -3.69 9.84
N LEU A 67 5.96 -3.06 9.17
CA LEU A 67 6.22 -2.08 8.10
C LEU A 67 6.30 -0.65 8.64
N SER A 68 6.06 -0.45 9.93
CA SER A 68 6.03 0.85 10.58
C SER A 68 6.52 0.72 12.02
N HIS A 69 7.08 1.80 12.53
CA HIS A 69 7.46 1.87 13.96
C HIS A 69 6.27 2.18 14.87
N ASP A 70 5.09 2.43 14.30
CA ASP A 70 3.91 2.80 15.06
C ASP A 70 3.10 1.55 15.41
N ALA A 71 2.97 1.25 16.71
CA ALA A 71 2.23 0.07 17.18
C ALA A 71 0.74 0.13 16.87
N GLY A 72 0.19 1.32 16.60
CA GLY A 72 -1.20 1.50 16.20
C GLY A 72 -1.44 1.40 14.70
N ALA A 73 -0.41 1.14 13.89
CA ALA A 73 -0.55 1.10 12.45
C ALA A 73 -1.43 -0.07 12.02
N ALA A 74 -2.48 0.23 11.26
CA ALA A 74 -3.45 -0.75 10.78
C ALA A 74 -3.99 -0.41 9.39
N TYR A 75 -3.54 0.68 8.79
CA TYR A 75 -4.05 1.18 7.51
C TYR A 75 -2.90 1.28 6.52
N VAL A 76 -3.09 0.67 5.35
CA VAL A 76 -2.07 0.59 4.30
C VAL A 76 -2.57 1.35 3.09
N TYR A 77 -1.75 2.27 2.59
CA TYR A 77 -2.06 3.12 1.45
C TYR A 77 -1.05 2.90 0.34
N ALA A 78 -1.49 3.07 -0.90
CA ALA A 78 -0.61 2.96 -2.06
C ALA A 78 -0.91 4.07 -3.06
N LYS A 79 0.14 4.53 -3.73
CA LYS A 79 0.03 5.41 -4.89
C LYS A 79 1.08 5.01 -5.92
N ALA A 80 0.96 5.52 -7.14
CA ALA A 80 2.03 5.36 -8.12
C ALA A 80 3.14 6.39 -7.86
N LEU A 81 4.38 5.99 -8.13
CA LEU A 81 5.50 6.93 -8.05
C LEU A 81 5.40 7.98 -9.16
N THR A 82 5.11 7.52 -10.37
CA THR A 82 4.86 8.37 -11.55
C THR A 82 3.80 7.69 -12.41
N GLY A 83 3.07 8.45 -13.22
CA GLY A 83 2.11 7.89 -14.16
C GLY A 83 1.03 7.03 -13.50
N THR A 84 0.64 5.94 -14.16
CA THR A 84 -0.38 5.01 -13.65
C THR A 84 0.27 3.65 -13.38
N SER A 85 -0.02 3.08 -12.23
CA SER A 85 0.44 1.74 -11.85
C SER A 85 -0.74 0.88 -11.43
N LYS A 86 -0.47 -0.38 -11.15
CA LYS A 86 -1.48 -1.33 -10.69
C LYS A 86 -0.92 -2.12 -9.52
N ILE A 87 -1.73 -2.28 -8.48
CA ILE A 87 -1.36 -3.06 -7.31
C ILE A 87 -2.44 -4.10 -7.04
N VAL A 88 -2.03 -5.30 -6.70
CA VAL A 88 -2.91 -6.34 -6.16
C VAL A 88 -2.69 -6.44 -4.66
N TYR A 89 -3.73 -6.73 -3.91
CA TYR A 89 -3.64 -6.70 -2.45
C TYR A 89 -4.74 -7.53 -1.80
N GLU A 90 -4.43 -7.96 -0.56
CA GLU A 90 -5.39 -8.63 0.31
C GLU A 90 -4.97 -8.37 1.75
N GLY A 91 -5.90 -7.88 2.59
CA GLY A 91 -5.65 -7.61 3.99
C GLY A 91 -6.45 -8.52 4.90
N ALA A 92 -5.93 -8.77 6.09
CA ALA A 92 -6.63 -9.60 7.08
C ALA A 92 -6.47 -9.08 8.51
#